data_8de50d084249ac240913bde8ae1e6a36
#
_entry.id   8de50d084249ac240913bde8ae1e6a36
#
_cell.length_a   1.000
_cell.length_b   1.000
_cell.length_c   1.000
_cell.angle_alpha   90.00
_cell.angle_beta   90.00
_cell.angle_gamma   90.00
#
_symmetry.space_group_name_H-M   'P 1'
#
loop_
_entity.id
_entity.type
_entity.pdbx_description
1 polymer ?
#
loop_
_entity_poly.entity_id
_entity_poly.type
_entity_poly.pdbx_seq_one_letter_code
_entity_poly.pdbx_strand_id
1 'polypeptide(L)'
;MSQIGFSLKPKRAFSWSGLVPVVYIILLMIPLYWLLNTSFKTNQEILGTFTLWPQNFTWDNYLTIFTEPVWRAGYINSITYVVLNTLISLVVALPAAYAFSRYNFLGDKHLFFWLLTNRMAPSAVFVLPFFQLYSSVGLIDTHIAVAIAHTLFNLPLAVWILEGFMSGIPREVDETAYIDGYSFPKFFVRIFMPLIKSGIGVAAFFCFMFSWVELLIARTLTITEAKPISAVLTRTVTGEGVDWGLIAAAGILTIIPGALVIYFVRNYIAKGFALGRV
;
A
#
# COMPACT_ATOMS: atom_id res chain seq x y z
N MET A 1 48.07 -4.24 -40.81
CA MET A 1 48.38 -4.66 -39.43
C MET A 1 47.43 -3.92 -38.48
N SER A 2 46.30 -4.55 -38.12
CA SER A 2 45.29 -4.00 -37.26
C SER A 2 45.59 -4.50 -35.81
N GLN A 3 45.87 -3.55 -34.91
CA GLN A 3 46.04 -3.83 -33.50
C GLN A 3 44.63 -3.99 -32.86
N ILE A 4 44.31 -5.20 -32.46
CA ILE A 4 43.14 -5.52 -31.63
C ILE A 4 43.49 -5.13 -30.19
N GLY A 5 43.02 -3.94 -29.76
CA GLY A 5 43.14 -3.50 -28.38
C GLY A 5 42.13 -4.26 -27.48
N PHE A 6 42.59 -5.24 -26.72
CA PHE A 6 41.82 -5.86 -25.65
C PHE A 6 41.68 -4.86 -24.49
N SER A 7 40.52 -4.20 -24.39
CA SER A 7 40.14 -3.39 -23.24
C SER A 7 39.80 -4.32 -22.08
N LEU A 8 40.74 -4.57 -21.19
CA LEU A 8 40.50 -5.21 -19.90
C LEU A 8 39.69 -4.25 -19.03
N LYS A 9 38.39 -4.56 -18.82
CA LYS A 9 37.57 -3.85 -17.83
C LYS A 9 38.28 -3.90 -16.49
N PRO A 10 38.48 -2.76 -15.81
CA PRO A 10 39.20 -2.76 -14.53
C PRO A 10 38.39 -3.61 -13.54
N LYS A 11 39.06 -4.54 -12.84
CA LYS A 11 38.52 -5.27 -11.70
C LYS A 11 38.00 -4.21 -10.71
N ARG A 12 36.70 -4.24 -10.39
CA ARG A 12 36.11 -3.36 -9.38
C ARG A 12 36.86 -3.58 -8.07
N ALA A 13 37.73 -2.61 -7.73
CA ALA A 13 38.35 -2.57 -6.42
C ALA A 13 37.27 -2.54 -5.35
N PHE A 14 37.45 -3.28 -4.27
CA PHE A 14 36.56 -3.29 -3.12
C PHE A 14 36.44 -1.83 -2.61
N SER A 15 35.27 -1.24 -2.79
CA SER A 15 35.01 0.14 -2.34
C SER A 15 34.32 0.09 -0.98
N TRP A 16 34.90 0.75 0.01
CA TRP A 16 34.26 0.93 1.33
C TRP A 16 32.87 1.55 1.24
N SER A 17 32.60 2.35 0.21
CA SER A 17 31.28 2.90 -0.07
C SER A 17 30.24 1.82 -0.44
N GLY A 18 30.66 0.64 -0.92
CA GLY A 18 29.79 -0.51 -1.16
C GLY A 18 29.43 -1.28 0.11
N LEU A 19 30.22 -1.14 1.19
CA LEU A 19 29.95 -1.81 2.46
C LEU A 19 28.78 -1.17 3.23
N VAL A 20 28.65 0.15 3.15
CA VAL A 20 27.61 0.89 3.88
C VAL A 20 26.18 0.41 3.54
N PRO A 21 25.78 0.28 2.25
CA PRO A 21 24.46 -0.27 1.91
C PRO A 21 24.28 -1.70 2.41
N VAL A 22 25.30 -2.54 2.36
CA VAL A 22 25.24 -3.93 2.83
C VAL A 22 25.00 -4.00 4.33
N VAL A 23 25.77 -3.26 5.12
CA VAL A 23 25.59 -3.18 6.58
C VAL A 23 24.19 -2.65 6.91
N TYR A 24 23.75 -1.61 6.22
CA TYR A 24 22.40 -1.06 6.39
C TYR A 24 21.30 -2.10 6.12
N ILE A 25 21.41 -2.86 5.03
CA ILE A 25 20.44 -3.92 4.70
C ILE A 25 20.48 -5.02 5.78
N ILE A 26 21.65 -5.45 6.24
CA ILE A 26 21.75 -6.46 7.30
C ILE A 26 21.06 -5.97 8.57
N LEU A 27 21.30 -4.73 9.00
CA LEU A 27 20.64 -4.15 10.17
C LEU A 27 19.12 -4.11 10.04
N LEU A 28 18.59 -3.76 8.85
CA LEU A 28 17.17 -3.78 8.58
C LEU A 28 16.57 -5.19 8.56
N MET A 29 17.36 -6.20 8.21
CA MET A 29 16.90 -7.60 8.17
C MET A 29 16.85 -8.24 9.57
N ILE A 30 17.55 -7.70 10.58
CA ILE A 30 17.55 -8.25 11.94
C ILE A 30 16.14 -8.38 12.53
N PRO A 31 15.31 -7.30 12.57
CA PRO A 31 13.96 -7.42 13.12
C PRO A 31 13.05 -8.35 12.31
N LEU A 32 13.22 -8.40 10.98
CA LEU A 32 12.46 -9.33 10.13
C LEU A 32 12.88 -10.77 10.37
N TYR A 33 14.17 -11.02 10.51
CA TYR A 33 14.69 -12.33 10.90
C TYR A 33 14.15 -12.75 12.26
N TRP A 34 14.15 -11.82 13.23
CA TRP A 34 13.61 -12.10 14.57
C TRP A 34 12.13 -12.46 14.54
N LEU A 35 11.33 -11.70 13.79
CA LEU A 35 9.91 -11.99 13.60
C LEU A 35 9.70 -13.38 12.97
N LEU A 36 10.46 -13.69 11.92
CA LEU A 36 10.42 -14.99 11.26
C LEU A 36 10.85 -16.13 12.21
N ASN A 37 11.93 -15.94 12.95
CA ASN A 37 12.40 -16.91 13.93
C ASN A 37 11.36 -17.18 15.03
N THR A 38 10.76 -16.10 15.56
CA THR A 38 9.72 -16.19 16.60
C THR A 38 8.46 -16.91 16.08
N SER A 39 8.09 -16.75 14.82
CA SER A 39 6.90 -17.38 14.24
C SER A 39 6.95 -18.92 14.19
N PHE A 40 8.14 -19.50 14.29
CA PHE A 40 8.35 -20.96 14.34
C PHE A 40 8.65 -21.50 15.74
N LYS A 41 8.49 -20.69 16.80
CA LYS A 41 8.70 -21.08 18.19
C LYS A 41 7.39 -21.28 18.91
N THR A 42 7.43 -22.14 19.95
CA THR A 42 6.36 -22.23 20.92
C THR A 42 6.40 -21.04 21.90
N ASN A 43 5.26 -20.69 22.45
CA ASN A 43 5.18 -19.57 23.41
C ASN A 43 6.06 -19.81 24.66
N GLN A 44 6.19 -21.08 25.09
CA GLN A 44 7.07 -21.47 26.20
C GLN A 44 8.55 -21.19 25.89
N GLU A 45 9.02 -21.49 24.68
CA GLU A 45 10.39 -21.20 24.27
C GLU A 45 10.64 -19.68 24.18
N ILE A 46 9.67 -18.92 23.66
CA ILE A 46 9.79 -17.45 23.51
C ILE A 46 9.94 -16.77 24.87
N LEU A 47 9.17 -17.20 25.86
CA LEU A 47 9.17 -16.63 27.21
C LEU A 47 10.29 -17.18 28.10
N GLY A 48 10.86 -18.33 27.76
CA GLY A 48 11.84 -19.03 28.57
C GLY A 48 13.27 -18.53 28.36
N THR A 49 13.85 -18.83 27.22
CA THR A 49 15.27 -18.56 26.93
C THR A 49 15.46 -17.86 25.60
N PHE A 50 16.41 -16.94 25.58
CA PHE A 50 16.81 -16.29 24.33
C PHE A 50 17.56 -17.27 23.43
N THR A 51 16.99 -17.61 22.28
CA THR A 51 17.60 -18.47 21.28
C THR A 51 17.59 -17.80 19.92
N LEU A 52 18.73 -17.83 19.23
CA LEU A 52 18.85 -17.29 17.87
C LEU A 52 18.16 -18.19 16.82
N TRP A 53 17.89 -19.45 17.16
CA TRP A 53 17.25 -20.43 16.30
C TRP A 53 16.23 -21.22 17.09
N PRO A 54 15.07 -21.64 16.50
CA PRO A 54 14.07 -22.45 17.21
C PRO A 54 14.70 -23.77 17.68
N GLN A 55 14.61 -24.07 18.98
CA GLN A 55 15.00 -25.36 19.53
C GLN A 55 13.88 -26.39 19.34
N ASN A 56 12.64 -25.94 19.51
CA ASN A 56 11.43 -26.73 19.26
C ASN A 56 10.67 -26.10 18.09
N PHE A 57 11.13 -26.42 16.86
CA PHE A 57 10.51 -25.90 15.64
C PHE A 57 9.06 -26.37 15.51
N THR A 58 8.12 -25.44 15.34
CA THR A 58 6.70 -25.75 15.15
C THR A 58 6.07 -24.98 14.00
N TRP A 59 5.08 -25.61 13.36
CA TRP A 59 4.19 -24.99 12.39
C TRP A 59 2.84 -24.61 12.98
N ASP A 60 2.58 -24.87 14.26
CA ASP A 60 1.27 -24.74 14.89
C ASP A 60 0.72 -23.31 14.79
N ASN A 61 1.57 -22.31 14.91
CA ASN A 61 1.17 -20.90 14.74
C ASN A 61 0.56 -20.63 13.35
N TYR A 62 1.16 -21.18 12.31
CA TYR A 62 0.63 -21.04 10.94
C TYR A 62 -0.60 -21.91 10.71
N LEU A 63 -0.60 -23.14 11.23
CA LEU A 63 -1.76 -24.04 11.16
C LEU A 63 -2.98 -23.40 11.81
N THR A 64 -2.84 -22.79 12.98
CA THR A 64 -3.89 -22.05 13.67
C THR A 64 -4.46 -20.94 12.78
N ILE A 65 -3.60 -20.14 12.14
CA ILE A 65 -4.04 -19.05 11.24
C ILE A 65 -4.83 -19.60 10.05
N PHE A 66 -4.42 -20.72 9.47
CA PHE A 66 -5.09 -21.29 8.30
C PHE A 66 -6.33 -22.11 8.61
N THR A 67 -6.41 -22.70 9.81
CA THR A 67 -7.53 -23.55 10.21
C THR A 67 -8.64 -22.79 10.91
N GLU A 68 -8.30 -21.80 11.74
CA GLU A 68 -9.30 -21.02 12.45
C GLU A 68 -10.01 -20.00 11.55
N PRO A 69 -11.36 -20.05 11.46
CA PRO A 69 -12.12 -19.19 10.56
C PRO A 69 -11.90 -17.69 10.78
N VAL A 70 -11.68 -17.28 12.03
CA VAL A 70 -11.51 -15.87 12.41
C VAL A 70 -10.27 -15.25 11.77
N TRP A 71 -9.14 -15.96 11.74
CA TRP A 71 -7.91 -15.49 11.12
C TRP A 71 -8.04 -15.38 9.61
N ARG A 72 -8.56 -16.46 8.99
CA ARG A 72 -8.79 -16.48 7.55
C ARG A 72 -9.74 -15.38 7.10
N ALA A 73 -10.86 -15.21 7.82
CA ALA A 73 -11.81 -14.12 7.54
C ALA A 73 -11.13 -12.75 7.67
N GLY A 74 -10.30 -12.52 8.69
CA GLY A 74 -9.58 -11.27 8.89
C GLY A 74 -8.69 -10.89 7.70
N TYR A 75 -7.94 -11.85 7.12
CA TYR A 75 -7.13 -11.60 5.92
C TYR A 75 -8.00 -11.33 4.68
N ILE A 76 -9.04 -12.13 4.44
CA ILE A 76 -9.96 -11.95 3.32
C ILE A 76 -10.66 -10.60 3.41
N ASN A 77 -11.17 -10.24 4.58
CA ASN A 77 -11.82 -8.96 4.82
C ASN A 77 -10.88 -7.79 4.53
N SER A 78 -9.64 -7.85 5.06
CA SER A 78 -8.64 -6.82 4.82
C SER A 78 -8.32 -6.64 3.34
N ILE A 79 -8.07 -7.72 2.61
CA ILE A 79 -7.82 -7.67 1.17
C ILE A 79 -9.04 -7.11 0.44
N THR A 80 -10.24 -7.52 0.81
CA THR A 80 -11.49 -7.09 0.15
C THR A 80 -11.67 -5.58 0.24
N TYR A 81 -11.67 -4.99 1.44
CA TYR A 81 -11.87 -3.54 1.55
C TYR A 81 -10.70 -2.72 1.02
N VAL A 82 -9.45 -3.24 1.09
CA VAL A 82 -8.28 -2.56 0.54
C VAL A 82 -8.32 -2.50 -0.99
N VAL A 83 -8.72 -3.60 -1.63
CA VAL A 83 -8.91 -3.64 -3.09
C VAL A 83 -10.07 -2.71 -3.50
N LEU A 84 -11.20 -2.78 -2.80
CA LEU A 84 -12.34 -1.87 -3.03
C LEU A 84 -11.93 -0.40 -2.88
N ASN A 85 -11.23 -0.05 -1.79
CA ASN A 85 -10.71 1.30 -1.58
C ASN A 85 -9.80 1.76 -2.72
N THR A 86 -8.85 0.90 -3.12
CA THR A 86 -7.92 1.23 -4.20
C THR A 86 -8.65 1.49 -5.51
N LEU A 87 -9.62 0.64 -5.86
CA LEU A 87 -10.42 0.81 -7.07
C LEU A 87 -11.28 2.08 -7.02
N ILE A 88 -12.00 2.32 -5.92
CA ILE A 88 -12.83 3.52 -5.75
C ILE A 88 -11.96 4.78 -5.83
N SER A 89 -10.83 4.80 -5.11
CA SER A 89 -9.92 5.93 -5.13
C SER A 89 -9.39 6.23 -6.52
N LEU A 90 -8.98 5.22 -7.29
CA LEU A 90 -8.50 5.41 -8.66
C LEU A 90 -9.60 5.86 -9.62
N VAL A 91 -10.79 5.26 -9.55
CA VAL A 91 -11.93 5.64 -10.41
C VAL A 91 -12.29 7.11 -10.22
N VAL A 92 -12.26 7.60 -8.98
CA VAL A 92 -12.57 9.00 -8.67
C VAL A 92 -11.37 9.92 -8.94
N ALA A 93 -10.15 9.47 -8.62
CA ALA A 93 -8.95 10.30 -8.77
C ALA A 93 -8.56 10.54 -10.24
N LEU A 94 -8.76 9.56 -11.12
CA LEU A 94 -8.36 9.67 -12.53
C LEU A 94 -9.04 10.84 -13.26
N PRO A 95 -10.38 10.98 -13.26
CA PRO A 95 -11.01 12.13 -13.90
C PRO A 95 -10.74 13.44 -13.17
N ALA A 96 -10.62 13.43 -11.83
CA ALA A 96 -10.30 14.62 -11.05
C ALA A 96 -8.88 15.14 -11.38
N ALA A 97 -7.88 14.26 -11.39
CA ALA A 97 -6.51 14.59 -11.74
C ALA A 97 -6.40 15.12 -13.20
N TYR A 98 -7.15 14.50 -14.13
CA TYR A 98 -7.23 14.99 -15.50
C TYR A 98 -7.78 16.42 -15.56
N ALA A 99 -8.85 16.70 -14.81
CA ALA A 99 -9.42 18.03 -14.74
C ALA A 99 -8.40 19.08 -14.24
N PHE A 100 -7.69 18.77 -13.17
CA PHE A 100 -6.63 19.66 -12.63
C PHE A 100 -5.45 19.83 -13.58
N SER A 101 -5.07 18.81 -14.33
CA SER A 101 -3.93 18.87 -15.27
C SER A 101 -4.25 19.59 -16.58
N ARG A 102 -5.51 19.64 -17.02
CA ARG A 102 -5.92 20.15 -18.35
C ARG A 102 -6.68 21.46 -18.32
N TYR A 103 -7.48 21.70 -17.28
CA TYR A 103 -8.38 22.85 -17.22
C TYR A 103 -7.97 23.85 -16.15
N ASN A 104 -8.11 25.15 -16.48
CA ASN A 104 -8.05 26.22 -15.50
C ASN A 104 -9.50 26.62 -15.17
N PHE A 105 -9.91 26.45 -13.94
CA PHE A 105 -11.23 26.82 -13.47
C PHE A 105 -11.16 27.65 -12.19
N LEU A 106 -12.22 28.35 -11.86
CA LEU A 106 -12.24 29.24 -10.69
C LEU A 106 -11.94 28.45 -9.41
N GLY A 107 -10.85 28.80 -8.74
CA GLY A 107 -10.45 28.17 -7.47
C GLY A 107 -9.65 26.87 -7.63
N ASP A 108 -9.24 26.47 -8.83
CA ASP A 108 -8.48 25.23 -9.11
C ASP A 108 -7.29 25.04 -8.15
N LYS A 109 -6.44 26.06 -8.01
CA LYS A 109 -5.25 26.02 -7.13
C LYS A 109 -5.61 25.88 -5.65
N HIS A 110 -6.68 26.59 -5.23
CA HIS A 110 -7.15 26.52 -3.83
C HIS A 110 -7.77 25.19 -3.52
N LEU A 111 -8.59 24.66 -4.45
CA LEU A 111 -9.20 23.34 -4.29
C LEU A 111 -8.14 22.22 -4.30
N PHE A 112 -7.17 22.29 -5.18
CA PHE A 112 -6.07 21.33 -5.24
C PHE A 112 -5.26 21.35 -3.93
N PHE A 113 -4.89 22.54 -3.44
CA PHE A 113 -4.19 22.68 -2.16
C PHE A 113 -5.05 22.20 -0.98
N TRP A 114 -6.34 22.51 -0.96
CA TRP A 114 -7.25 22.05 0.06
C TRP A 114 -7.38 20.52 0.07
N LEU A 115 -7.41 19.86 -1.07
CA LEU A 115 -7.36 18.40 -1.15
C LEU A 115 -6.12 17.84 -0.44
N LEU A 116 -4.94 18.44 -0.68
CA LEU A 116 -3.70 18.00 -0.04
C LEU A 116 -3.72 18.23 1.47
N THR A 117 -4.27 19.34 1.95
CA THR A 117 -4.35 19.64 3.39
C THR A 117 -5.26 18.66 4.14
N ASN A 118 -6.32 18.14 3.50
CA ASN A 118 -7.16 17.10 4.09
C ASN A 118 -6.39 15.82 4.44
N ARG A 119 -5.33 15.51 3.69
CA ARG A 119 -4.46 14.37 3.99
C ARG A 119 -3.69 14.51 5.31
N MET A 120 -3.48 15.74 5.78
CA MET A 120 -2.75 16.04 7.02
C MET A 120 -3.61 15.85 8.27
N ALA A 121 -4.93 15.72 8.12
CA ALA A 121 -5.84 15.55 9.24
C ALA A 121 -5.62 14.17 9.91
N PRO A 122 -5.45 14.10 11.24
CA PRO A 122 -5.32 12.84 11.95
C PRO A 122 -6.58 11.97 11.81
N SER A 123 -6.44 10.70 11.43
CA SER A 123 -7.59 9.78 11.30
C SER A 123 -8.42 9.66 12.60
N ALA A 124 -7.78 9.83 13.76
CA ALA A 124 -8.42 9.79 15.06
C ALA A 124 -9.56 10.81 15.22
N VAL A 125 -9.47 11.98 14.60
CA VAL A 125 -10.52 13.03 14.67
C VAL A 125 -11.80 12.57 13.97
N PHE A 126 -11.69 11.71 12.97
CA PHE A 126 -12.81 11.21 12.17
C PHE A 126 -13.49 9.98 12.74
N VAL A 127 -12.93 9.34 13.76
CA VAL A 127 -13.44 8.08 14.35
C VAL A 127 -14.90 8.21 14.77
N LEU A 128 -15.21 9.19 15.62
CA LEU A 128 -16.57 9.38 16.11
C LEU A 128 -17.54 9.89 15.03
N PRO A 129 -17.22 10.91 14.22
CA PRO A 129 -18.06 11.33 13.11
C PRO A 129 -18.36 10.19 12.10
N PHE A 130 -17.38 9.38 11.75
CA PHE A 130 -17.59 8.25 10.86
C PHE A 130 -18.48 7.19 11.49
N PHE A 131 -18.20 6.83 12.76
CA PHE A 131 -19.06 5.87 13.44
C PHE A 131 -20.51 6.31 13.47
N GLN A 132 -20.80 7.56 13.81
CA GLN A 132 -22.15 8.11 13.81
C GLN A 132 -22.80 8.12 12.43
N LEU A 133 -22.06 8.61 11.42
CA LEU A 133 -22.57 8.67 10.04
C LEU A 133 -22.86 7.27 9.50
N TYR A 134 -21.91 6.33 9.59
CA TYR A 134 -22.09 4.98 9.04
C TYR A 134 -23.12 4.17 9.83
N SER A 135 -23.26 4.43 11.14
CA SER A 135 -24.33 3.84 11.95
C SER A 135 -25.71 4.33 11.51
N SER A 136 -25.87 5.63 11.24
CA SER A 136 -27.16 6.22 10.84
C SER A 136 -27.65 5.73 9.49
N VAL A 137 -26.75 5.31 8.60
CA VAL A 137 -27.08 4.77 7.27
C VAL A 137 -27.01 3.24 7.20
N GLY A 138 -26.77 2.55 8.35
CA GLY A 138 -26.75 1.08 8.42
C GLY A 138 -25.56 0.42 7.71
N LEU A 139 -24.42 1.12 7.56
CA LEU A 139 -23.24 0.63 6.88
C LEU A 139 -22.16 0.06 7.83
N ILE A 140 -22.37 0.13 9.14
CA ILE A 140 -21.43 -0.47 10.10
C ILE A 140 -21.28 -1.97 9.82
N ASP A 141 -20.05 -2.47 10.00
CA ASP A 141 -19.66 -3.87 9.79
C ASP A 141 -19.74 -4.34 8.32
N THR A 142 -19.48 -3.42 7.39
CA THR A 142 -19.41 -3.74 5.96
C THR A 142 -18.07 -3.37 5.35
N HIS A 143 -17.60 -4.14 4.37
CA HIS A 143 -16.37 -3.84 3.63
C HIS A 143 -16.44 -2.51 2.89
N ILE A 144 -17.64 -2.16 2.39
CA ILE A 144 -17.82 -0.92 1.64
C ILE A 144 -17.69 0.31 2.54
N ALA A 145 -18.14 0.24 3.80
CA ALA A 145 -17.98 1.32 4.77
C ALA A 145 -16.48 1.64 4.98
N VAL A 146 -15.67 0.61 5.23
CA VAL A 146 -14.22 0.78 5.41
C VAL A 146 -13.58 1.32 4.12
N ALA A 147 -13.94 0.76 2.97
CA ALA A 147 -13.40 1.18 1.68
C ALA A 147 -13.67 2.66 1.38
N ILE A 148 -14.90 3.14 1.57
CA ILE A 148 -15.27 4.55 1.37
C ILE A 148 -14.58 5.46 2.39
N ALA A 149 -14.54 5.07 3.67
CA ALA A 149 -13.87 5.84 4.70
C ALA A 149 -12.37 6.03 4.41
N HIS A 150 -11.68 4.95 3.96
CA HIS A 150 -10.28 5.05 3.55
C HIS A 150 -10.09 5.89 2.28
N THR A 151 -11.09 5.92 1.39
CA THR A 151 -11.04 6.75 0.18
C THR A 151 -10.91 8.23 0.51
N LEU A 152 -11.53 8.72 1.59
CA LEU A 152 -11.41 10.12 2.01
C LEU A 152 -9.94 10.53 2.22
N PHE A 153 -9.12 9.63 2.76
CA PHE A 153 -7.69 9.89 3.02
C PHE A 153 -6.80 9.57 1.83
N ASN A 154 -7.18 8.61 1.00
CA ASN A 154 -6.34 8.15 -0.12
C ASN A 154 -6.58 8.94 -1.41
N LEU A 155 -7.79 9.45 -1.62
CA LEU A 155 -8.16 10.21 -2.82
C LEU A 155 -7.27 11.45 -3.04
N PRO A 156 -7.00 12.32 -2.05
CA PRO A 156 -6.14 13.49 -2.24
C PRO A 156 -4.75 13.14 -2.75
N LEU A 157 -4.15 12.11 -2.19
CA LEU A 157 -2.82 11.63 -2.59
C LEU A 157 -2.85 11.03 -4.01
N ALA A 158 -3.88 10.24 -4.33
CA ALA A 158 -4.04 9.67 -5.66
C ALA A 158 -4.20 10.76 -6.73
N VAL A 159 -5.02 11.78 -6.45
CA VAL A 159 -5.19 12.94 -7.35
C VAL A 159 -3.86 13.66 -7.55
N TRP A 160 -3.12 13.93 -6.48
CA TRP A 160 -1.83 14.61 -6.55
C TRP A 160 -0.80 13.84 -7.38
N ILE A 161 -0.66 12.53 -7.12
CA ILE A 161 0.27 11.68 -7.89
C ILE A 161 -0.14 11.67 -9.37
N LEU A 162 -1.40 11.39 -9.67
CA LEU A 162 -1.90 11.28 -11.04
C LEU A 162 -1.80 12.59 -11.79
N GLU A 163 -2.12 13.72 -11.16
CA GLU A 163 -1.99 15.05 -11.75
C GLU A 163 -0.54 15.32 -12.19
N GLY A 164 0.45 15.03 -11.33
CA GLY A 164 1.85 15.19 -11.67
C GLY A 164 2.29 14.37 -12.89
N PHE A 165 1.77 13.13 -13.04
CA PHE A 165 2.02 12.34 -14.26
C PHE A 165 1.28 12.86 -15.49
N MET A 166 0.04 13.33 -15.33
CA MET A 166 -0.80 13.83 -16.41
C MET A 166 -0.29 15.17 -16.96
N SER A 167 0.18 16.06 -16.08
CA SER A 167 0.76 17.34 -16.46
C SER A 167 2.06 17.20 -17.26
N GLY A 168 2.75 16.07 -17.12
CA GLY A 168 3.92 15.74 -17.95
C GLY A 168 3.57 15.28 -19.38
N ILE A 169 2.30 15.04 -19.71
CA ILE A 169 1.87 14.67 -21.07
C ILE A 169 1.57 15.95 -21.87
N PRO A 170 2.16 16.15 -23.06
CA PRO A 170 1.87 17.30 -23.92
C PRO A 170 0.39 17.41 -24.29
N ARG A 171 -0.15 18.64 -24.34
CA ARG A 171 -1.58 18.89 -24.68
C ARG A 171 -1.94 18.52 -26.11
N GLU A 172 -0.96 18.51 -26.98
CA GLU A 172 -1.06 18.12 -28.41
C GLU A 172 -1.60 16.68 -28.54
N VAL A 173 -1.38 15.82 -27.55
CA VAL A 173 -1.93 14.46 -27.53
C VAL A 173 -3.46 14.49 -27.44
N ASP A 174 -4.00 15.37 -26.59
CA ASP A 174 -5.44 15.57 -26.43
C ASP A 174 -6.04 16.18 -27.72
N GLU A 175 -5.39 17.23 -28.26
CA GLU A 175 -5.83 17.95 -29.47
C GLU A 175 -5.85 17.02 -30.68
N THR A 176 -4.78 16.24 -30.90
CA THR A 176 -4.71 15.26 -32.00
C THR A 176 -5.83 14.25 -31.93
N ALA A 177 -6.09 13.71 -30.73
CA ALA A 177 -7.15 12.74 -30.55
C ALA A 177 -8.54 13.31 -30.85
N TYR A 178 -8.78 14.59 -30.52
CA TYR A 178 -10.05 15.26 -30.85
C TYR A 178 -10.19 15.52 -32.37
N ILE A 179 -9.09 15.89 -33.02
CA ILE A 179 -9.07 16.06 -34.51
C ILE A 179 -9.37 14.72 -35.18
N ASP A 180 -8.84 13.62 -34.67
CA ASP A 180 -9.11 12.25 -35.13
C ASP A 180 -10.53 11.75 -34.82
N GLY A 181 -11.39 12.55 -34.16
CA GLY A 181 -12.78 12.26 -33.88
C GLY A 181 -12.99 11.32 -32.68
N TYR A 182 -12.03 11.18 -31.79
CA TYR A 182 -12.23 10.41 -30.55
C TYR A 182 -13.17 11.17 -29.61
N SER A 183 -14.19 10.49 -29.10
CA SER A 183 -14.93 10.98 -27.93
C SER A 183 -14.09 10.94 -26.67
N PHE A 184 -14.35 11.82 -25.69
CA PHE A 184 -13.59 11.90 -24.45
C PHE A 184 -13.41 10.54 -23.73
N PRO A 185 -14.43 9.72 -23.49
CA PRO A 185 -14.26 8.44 -22.81
C PRO A 185 -13.36 7.47 -23.58
N LYS A 186 -13.47 7.46 -24.93
CA LYS A 186 -12.67 6.59 -25.77
C LYS A 186 -11.20 7.04 -25.80
N PHE A 187 -10.97 8.35 -25.93
CA PHE A 187 -9.64 8.95 -25.81
C PHE A 187 -9.01 8.65 -24.44
N PHE A 188 -9.72 8.97 -23.37
CA PHE A 188 -9.22 8.83 -22.00
C PHE A 188 -8.78 7.40 -21.68
N VAL A 189 -9.62 6.41 -22.00
CA VAL A 189 -9.34 5.01 -21.68
C VAL A 189 -8.33 4.38 -22.63
N ARG A 190 -8.42 4.66 -23.95
CA ARG A 190 -7.61 3.95 -24.95
C ARG A 190 -6.27 4.60 -25.26
N ILE A 191 -6.16 5.92 -25.10
CA ILE A 191 -4.94 6.67 -25.43
C ILE A 191 -4.29 7.21 -24.17
N PHE A 192 -5.03 7.99 -23.38
CA PHE A 192 -4.45 8.74 -22.26
C PHE A 192 -4.02 7.86 -21.07
N MET A 193 -4.89 6.98 -20.59
CA MET A 193 -4.56 6.08 -19.47
C MET A 193 -3.34 5.18 -19.71
N PRO A 194 -3.13 4.58 -20.91
CA PRO A 194 -1.92 3.84 -21.21
C PRO A 194 -0.63 4.67 -21.11
N LEU A 195 -0.67 5.95 -21.45
CA LEU A 195 0.49 6.85 -21.34
C LEU A 195 0.89 7.10 -19.88
N ILE A 196 -0.10 7.21 -18.99
CA ILE A 196 0.11 7.45 -17.56
C ILE A 196 0.09 6.18 -16.71
N LYS A 197 0.22 4.99 -17.31
CA LYS A 197 0.15 3.69 -16.57
C LYS A 197 1.11 3.61 -15.39
N SER A 198 2.28 4.26 -15.48
CA SER A 198 3.22 4.33 -14.37
C SER A 198 2.66 5.13 -13.20
N GLY A 199 2.00 6.27 -13.47
CA GLY A 199 1.31 7.07 -12.45
C GLY A 199 0.15 6.31 -11.80
N ILE A 200 -0.65 5.60 -12.61
CA ILE A 200 -1.74 4.75 -12.10
C ILE A 200 -1.19 3.67 -11.17
N GLY A 201 -0.10 3.00 -11.56
CA GLY A 201 0.55 1.98 -10.72
C GLY A 201 1.07 2.55 -9.40
N VAL A 202 1.68 3.74 -9.41
CA VAL A 202 2.17 4.41 -8.19
C VAL A 202 1.00 4.83 -7.29
N ALA A 203 -0.05 5.43 -7.85
CA ALA A 203 -1.25 5.82 -7.09
C ALA A 203 -1.95 4.60 -6.48
N ALA A 204 -2.12 3.52 -7.26
CA ALA A 204 -2.67 2.25 -6.79
C ALA A 204 -1.87 1.68 -5.62
N PHE A 205 -0.54 1.68 -5.73
CA PHE A 205 0.36 1.21 -4.68
C PHE A 205 0.15 1.98 -3.37
N PHE A 206 0.13 3.31 -3.42
CA PHE A 206 -0.06 4.09 -2.19
C PHE A 206 -1.46 3.93 -1.62
N CYS A 207 -2.52 3.90 -2.43
CA CYS A 207 -3.88 3.64 -1.94
C CYS A 207 -3.96 2.27 -1.27
N PHE A 208 -3.38 1.23 -1.88
CA PHE A 208 -3.33 -0.11 -1.30
C PHE A 208 -2.59 -0.10 0.03
N MET A 209 -1.35 0.39 0.06
CA MET A 209 -0.49 0.34 1.24
C MET A 209 -1.08 1.13 2.42
N PHE A 210 -1.58 2.32 2.19
CA PHE A 210 -2.17 3.12 3.27
C PHE A 210 -3.46 2.50 3.81
N SER A 211 -4.28 1.91 2.95
CA SER A 211 -5.48 1.19 3.39
C SER A 211 -5.14 -0.12 4.12
N TRP A 212 -4.06 -0.80 3.69
CA TRP A 212 -3.60 -2.05 4.30
C TRP A 212 -3.10 -1.88 5.73
N VAL A 213 -2.38 -0.80 6.02
CA VAL A 213 -1.80 -0.53 7.35
C VAL A 213 -2.73 0.26 8.26
N GLU A 214 -3.84 0.79 7.75
CA GLU A 214 -4.77 1.56 8.56
C GLU A 214 -5.57 0.64 9.48
N LEU A 215 -5.52 0.91 10.77
CA LEU A 215 -6.18 0.11 11.80
C LEU A 215 -7.37 0.84 12.44
N LEU A 216 -7.22 2.14 12.70
CA LEU A 216 -8.09 2.84 13.64
C LEU A 216 -9.52 2.95 13.09
N ILE A 217 -9.67 3.41 11.86
CA ILE A 217 -10.98 3.54 11.20
C ILE A 217 -11.54 2.17 10.86
N ALA A 218 -10.71 1.25 10.34
CA ALA A 218 -11.14 -0.10 10.02
C ALA A 218 -11.70 -0.82 11.27
N ARG A 219 -11.01 -0.71 12.42
CA ARG A 219 -11.47 -1.29 13.68
C ARG A 219 -12.75 -0.63 14.20
N THR A 220 -12.91 0.68 14.00
CA THR A 220 -14.08 1.43 14.47
C THR A 220 -15.35 1.08 13.69
N LEU A 221 -15.22 0.87 12.38
CA LEU A 221 -16.35 0.60 11.48
C LEU A 221 -16.70 -0.88 11.37
N THR A 222 -15.94 -1.79 12.00
CA THR A 222 -16.16 -3.23 11.90
C THR A 222 -16.32 -3.90 13.27
N ILE A 223 -17.22 -4.88 13.34
CA ILE A 223 -17.55 -5.59 14.57
C ILE A 223 -17.23 -7.08 14.43
N THR A 224 -17.83 -7.75 13.47
CA THR A 224 -17.76 -9.21 13.28
C THR A 224 -17.49 -9.61 11.83
N GLU A 225 -18.37 -9.21 10.91
CA GLU A 225 -18.39 -9.69 9.51
C GLU A 225 -17.24 -9.14 8.67
N ALA A 226 -16.97 -7.84 8.78
CA ALA A 226 -15.94 -7.16 8.01
C ALA A 226 -14.63 -6.93 8.80
N LYS A 227 -14.44 -7.63 9.92
CA LYS A 227 -13.33 -7.39 10.85
C LYS A 227 -11.98 -7.63 10.19
N PRO A 228 -11.05 -6.63 10.22
CA PRO A 228 -9.74 -6.74 9.58
C PRO A 228 -8.76 -7.60 10.36
N ILE A 229 -7.73 -8.11 9.69
CA ILE A 229 -6.66 -8.88 10.32
C ILE A 229 -5.96 -8.10 11.43
N SER A 230 -5.74 -6.80 11.24
CA SER A 230 -5.15 -5.91 12.24
C SER A 230 -5.96 -5.85 13.54
N ALA A 231 -7.29 -5.96 13.47
CA ALA A 231 -8.15 -6.05 14.64
C ALA A 231 -8.23 -7.48 15.21
N VAL A 232 -8.07 -8.51 14.38
CA VAL A 232 -7.99 -9.91 14.84
C VAL A 232 -6.72 -10.13 15.66
N LEU A 233 -5.60 -9.54 15.27
CA LEU A 233 -4.33 -9.58 16.01
C LEU A 233 -4.47 -9.15 17.49
N THR A 234 -5.40 -8.27 17.80
CA THR A 234 -5.63 -7.87 19.21
C THR A 234 -6.21 -8.98 20.09
N ARG A 235 -6.73 -10.07 19.50
CA ARG A 235 -7.27 -11.23 20.23
C ARG A 235 -6.20 -12.17 20.78
N THR A 236 -4.97 -12.06 20.32
CA THR A 236 -3.84 -12.84 20.84
C THR A 236 -3.42 -12.41 22.25
N VAL A 237 -3.94 -11.27 22.71
CA VAL A 237 -3.79 -10.80 24.09
C VAL A 237 -5.00 -11.33 24.88
N THR A 238 -4.80 -12.36 25.66
CA THR A 238 -5.83 -13.00 26.51
C THR A 238 -5.54 -12.74 27.99
N GLY A 239 -6.45 -13.16 28.87
CA GLY A 239 -6.22 -13.13 30.31
C GLY A 239 -5.08 -14.04 30.78
N GLU A 240 -4.71 -15.04 29.99
CA GLU A 240 -3.61 -15.97 30.24
C GLU A 240 -2.25 -15.47 29.72
N GLY A 241 -2.23 -14.35 29.00
CA GLY A 241 -1.02 -13.74 28.44
C GLY A 241 -1.12 -13.42 26.96
N VAL A 242 0.03 -13.24 26.33
CA VAL A 242 0.17 -12.91 24.90
C VAL A 242 0.75 -14.10 24.17
N ASP A 243 0.08 -14.52 23.08
CA ASP A 243 0.62 -15.52 22.16
C ASP A 243 1.56 -14.87 21.14
N TRP A 244 2.84 -14.79 21.52
CA TRP A 244 3.88 -14.15 20.71
C TRP A 244 4.17 -14.89 19.43
N GLY A 245 4.12 -16.24 19.45
CA GLY A 245 4.35 -17.06 18.27
C GLY A 245 3.29 -16.82 17.20
N LEU A 246 2.03 -16.78 17.61
CA LEU A 246 0.89 -16.54 16.73
C LEU A 246 0.90 -15.11 16.15
N ILE A 247 1.24 -14.10 16.99
CA ILE A 247 1.41 -12.71 16.53
C ILE A 247 2.53 -12.62 15.49
N ALA A 248 3.65 -13.28 15.74
CA ALA A 248 4.79 -13.27 14.83
C ALA A 248 4.45 -13.92 13.49
N ALA A 249 3.77 -15.08 13.51
CA ALA A 249 3.32 -15.78 12.29
C ALA A 249 2.32 -14.92 11.49
N ALA A 250 1.33 -14.33 12.16
CA ALA A 250 0.38 -13.43 11.53
C ALA A 250 1.06 -12.17 10.98
N GLY A 251 2.05 -11.62 11.69
CA GLY A 251 2.88 -10.52 11.21
C GLY A 251 3.61 -10.85 9.91
N ILE A 252 4.26 -12.02 9.82
CA ILE A 252 4.92 -12.50 8.59
C ILE A 252 3.93 -12.60 7.43
N LEU A 253 2.76 -13.21 7.66
CA LEU A 253 1.72 -13.32 6.63
C LEU A 253 1.19 -11.95 6.19
N THR A 254 1.13 -10.98 7.10
CA THR A 254 0.69 -9.61 6.79
C THR A 254 1.68 -8.84 5.92
N ILE A 255 2.97 -9.20 5.93
CA ILE A 255 3.98 -8.62 5.03
C ILE A 255 3.76 -9.05 3.57
N ILE A 256 3.26 -10.26 3.34
CA ILE A 256 3.18 -10.88 2.00
C ILE A 256 2.39 -10.03 1.00
N PRO A 257 1.14 -9.58 1.26
CA PRO A 257 0.39 -8.76 0.30
C PRO A 257 1.11 -7.47 -0.07
N GLY A 258 1.70 -6.78 0.91
CA GLY A 258 2.50 -5.58 0.65
C GLY A 258 3.73 -5.86 -0.21
N ALA A 259 4.47 -6.94 0.08
CA ALA A 259 5.64 -7.35 -0.70
C ALA A 259 5.27 -7.71 -2.14
N LEU A 260 4.14 -8.42 -2.34
CA LEU A 260 3.63 -8.74 -3.67
C LEU A 260 3.30 -7.47 -4.46
N VAL A 261 2.59 -6.53 -3.87
CA VAL A 261 2.26 -5.25 -4.53
C VAL A 261 3.53 -4.48 -4.89
N ILE A 262 4.51 -4.39 -3.98
CA ILE A 262 5.83 -3.78 -4.28
C ILE A 262 6.51 -4.48 -5.45
N TYR A 263 6.52 -5.81 -5.47
CA TYR A 263 7.15 -6.57 -6.55
C TYR A 263 6.56 -6.23 -7.92
N PHE A 264 5.23 -6.15 -8.04
CA PHE A 264 4.56 -5.81 -9.30
C PHE A 264 4.72 -4.33 -9.69
N VAL A 265 4.71 -3.43 -8.72
CA VAL A 265 4.71 -1.97 -8.97
C VAL A 265 6.12 -1.37 -9.03
N ARG A 266 7.16 -2.09 -8.58
CA ARG A 266 8.55 -1.58 -8.50
C ARG A 266 9.07 -0.90 -9.77
N ASN A 267 8.73 -1.47 -10.94
CA ASN A 267 9.18 -0.91 -12.23
C ASN A 267 8.46 0.40 -12.59
N TYR A 268 7.21 0.56 -12.14
CA TYR A 268 6.44 1.80 -12.30
C TYR A 268 6.93 2.88 -11.34
N ILE A 269 7.22 2.51 -10.09
CA ILE A 269 7.80 3.39 -9.07
C ILE A 269 9.17 3.90 -9.55
N ALA A 270 10.06 3.03 -10.01
CA ALA A 270 11.38 3.41 -10.51
C ALA A 270 11.31 4.41 -11.68
N LYS A 271 10.36 4.24 -12.61
CA LYS A 271 10.14 5.18 -13.72
C LYS A 271 9.55 6.50 -13.23
N GLY A 272 8.63 6.47 -12.26
CA GLY A 272 8.03 7.69 -11.69
C GLY A 272 9.07 8.59 -11.03
N PHE A 273 9.98 8.03 -10.25
CA PHE A 273 11.08 8.80 -9.63
C PHE A 273 12.15 9.25 -10.64
N ALA A 274 12.33 8.54 -11.75
CA ALA A 274 13.27 8.95 -12.79
C ALA A 274 12.76 10.17 -13.60
N LEU A 275 11.44 10.28 -13.82
CA LEU A 275 10.82 11.42 -14.50
C LEU A 275 10.80 12.71 -13.65
N GLY A 276 10.87 12.60 -12.33
CA GLY A 276 10.98 13.74 -11.42
C GLY A 276 12.39 14.36 -11.30
N ARG A 277 13.35 13.91 -12.12
CA ARG A 277 14.72 14.44 -12.21
C ARG A 277 14.95 15.22 -13.50
N VAL A 278 14.06 16.14 -13.83
CA VAL A 278 14.32 17.16 -14.84
C VAL A 278 14.32 18.52 -14.19
#